data_a10255e02e27f2be39e0d5537da906d8
#
_entry.id   a10255e02e27f2be39e0d5537da906d8
#
_cell.length_a   1.000
_cell.length_b   1.000
_cell.length_c   1.000
_cell.angle_alpha   90.00
_cell.angle_beta   90.00
_cell.angle_gamma   90.00
#
_symmetry.space_group_name_H-M   'P 1'
#
loop_
_entity.id
_entity.type
_entity.pdbx_description
1 polymer ?
#
loop_
_entity_poly.entity_id
_entity_poly.type
_entity_poly.pdbx_seq_one_letter_code
_entity_poly.pdbx_strand_id
1 'polypeptide(L)'
;RDLRMSRGLGDVYKRQHIACAELMSYGIDFAYINRKMFDVKSKGRLMVEQSVTANMEYYCGGKCSMIVLTKELMEKSGVDAAEFEGLASIPLSVEGVKIGITVKQRHENVFKISVRSDDEIDASAFCREFGGGGHIRAAGCEITGSLEEVKAKLLKQAEKVLG
;
A
#
# COMPACT_ATOMS: atom_id res chain seq x y z
N ARG A 1 26.26 7.13 5.35
CA ARG A 1 25.31 6.09 4.92
C ARG A 1 25.68 4.81 5.66
N ASP A 2 24.86 4.39 6.59
CA ASP A 2 25.22 3.30 7.52
C ASP A 2 25.18 1.94 6.79
N LEU A 3 26.35 1.48 6.37
CA LEU A 3 26.57 0.19 5.71
C LEU A 3 26.17 -1.02 6.58
N ARG A 4 25.94 -0.82 7.88
CA ARG A 4 25.52 -1.89 8.79
C ARG A 4 24.04 -2.27 8.60
N MET A 5 23.16 -1.31 8.33
CA MET A 5 21.74 -1.59 8.07
C MET A 5 21.54 -2.30 6.73
N SER A 6 22.32 -1.98 5.70
CA SER A 6 22.24 -2.66 4.40
C SER A 6 22.73 -4.12 4.45
N ARG A 7 23.69 -4.45 5.32
CA ARG A 7 24.16 -5.83 5.52
C ARG A 7 23.09 -6.70 6.18
N GLY A 8 22.37 -6.19 7.19
CA GLY A 8 21.30 -6.94 7.86
C GLY A 8 20.15 -7.31 6.94
N LEU A 9 19.71 -6.40 6.08
CA LEU A 9 18.67 -6.66 5.06
C LEU A 9 19.16 -7.66 4.01
N GLY A 10 20.40 -7.52 3.52
CA GLY A 10 21.01 -8.48 2.58
C GLY A 10 21.08 -9.90 3.15
N ASP A 11 21.40 -10.04 4.43
CA ASP A 11 21.45 -11.35 5.09
C ASP A 11 20.05 -11.97 5.27
N VAL A 12 19.01 -11.16 5.52
CA VAL A 12 17.61 -11.64 5.59
C VAL A 12 17.18 -12.15 4.23
N TYR A 13 17.36 -11.39 3.16
CA TYR A 13 17.00 -11.81 1.80
C TYR A 13 17.79 -13.06 1.37
N LYS A 14 19.10 -13.13 1.66
CA LYS A 14 19.91 -14.30 1.40
C LYS A 14 19.36 -15.55 2.08
N ARG A 15 19.01 -15.48 3.36
CA ARG A 15 18.41 -16.59 4.11
C ARG A 15 17.07 -17.02 3.52
N GLN A 16 16.23 -16.07 3.12
CA GLN A 16 14.97 -16.37 2.44
C GLN A 16 15.17 -17.13 1.14
N HIS A 17 16.12 -16.72 0.30
CA HIS A 17 16.45 -17.44 -0.94
C HIS A 17 16.99 -18.84 -0.68
N ILE A 18 17.84 -19.02 0.34
CA ILE A 18 18.34 -20.34 0.74
C ILE A 18 17.17 -21.23 1.19
N ALA A 19 16.27 -20.73 2.05
CA ALA A 19 15.10 -21.47 2.49
C ALA A 19 14.16 -21.83 1.33
N CYS A 20 13.95 -20.93 0.38
CA CYS A 20 13.19 -21.23 -0.83
C CYS A 20 13.85 -22.35 -1.67
N ALA A 21 15.18 -22.28 -1.86
CA ALA A 21 15.90 -23.31 -2.59
C ALA A 21 15.81 -24.68 -1.89
N GLU A 22 15.90 -24.71 -0.57
CA GLU A 22 15.73 -25.92 0.23
C GLU A 22 14.32 -26.48 0.08
N LEU A 23 13.27 -25.66 0.22
CA LEU A 23 11.88 -26.07 0.02
C LEU A 23 11.65 -26.66 -1.38
N MET A 24 12.25 -26.08 -2.41
CA MET A 24 12.16 -26.60 -3.79
C MET A 24 12.76 -28.00 -3.91
N SER A 25 13.79 -28.33 -3.13
CA SER A 25 14.43 -29.66 -3.14
C SER A 25 13.53 -30.79 -2.62
N TYR A 26 12.48 -30.45 -1.86
CA TYR A 26 11.46 -31.42 -1.39
C TYR A 26 10.41 -31.76 -2.45
N GLY A 27 10.54 -31.30 -3.69
CA GLY A 27 9.63 -31.62 -4.78
C GLY A 27 8.30 -30.89 -4.72
N ILE A 28 8.26 -29.72 -4.07
CA ILE A 28 7.06 -28.87 -4.08
C ILE A 28 6.78 -28.38 -5.52
N ASP A 29 5.51 -28.27 -5.88
CA ASP A 29 5.11 -27.64 -7.14
C ASP A 29 5.23 -26.12 -7.02
N PHE A 30 6.47 -25.64 -7.22
CA PHE A 30 6.78 -24.22 -7.15
C PHE A 30 5.98 -23.40 -8.17
N ALA A 31 5.78 -23.93 -9.38
CA ALA A 31 5.03 -23.23 -10.43
C ALA A 31 3.57 -23.01 -10.00
N TYR A 32 2.93 -24.02 -9.43
CA TYR A 32 1.58 -23.92 -8.91
C TYR A 32 1.49 -22.91 -7.74
N ILE A 33 2.42 -22.99 -6.79
CA ILE A 33 2.47 -22.08 -5.62
C ILE A 33 2.63 -20.63 -6.10
N ASN A 34 3.63 -20.38 -6.95
CA ASN A 34 3.90 -19.04 -7.49
C ASN A 34 2.68 -18.47 -8.21
N ARG A 35 2.09 -19.27 -9.12
CA ARG A 35 0.88 -18.87 -9.82
C ARG A 35 -0.27 -18.54 -8.88
N LYS A 36 -0.50 -19.35 -7.86
CA LYS A 36 -1.57 -19.13 -6.87
C LYS A 36 -1.35 -17.90 -6.02
N MET A 37 -0.10 -17.63 -5.63
CA MET A 37 0.22 -16.52 -4.75
C MET A 37 0.31 -15.17 -5.47
N PHE A 38 0.77 -15.14 -6.73
CA PHE A 38 1.13 -13.90 -7.39
C PHE A 38 0.33 -13.61 -8.68
N ASP A 39 -0.10 -14.64 -9.42
CA ASP A 39 -0.71 -14.43 -10.74
C ASP A 39 -2.24 -14.51 -10.71
N VAL A 40 -2.80 -15.41 -9.89
CA VAL A 40 -4.25 -15.65 -9.89
C VAL A 40 -4.95 -14.69 -8.94
N LYS A 41 -5.85 -13.90 -9.50
CA LYS A 41 -6.73 -12.98 -8.76
C LYS A 41 -8.19 -13.35 -8.98
N SER A 42 -9.04 -13.09 -8.01
CA SER A 42 -10.49 -13.22 -8.18
C SER A 42 -11.01 -12.17 -9.19
N LYS A 43 -12.16 -12.46 -9.82
CA LYS A 43 -12.82 -11.49 -10.71
C LYS A 43 -13.15 -10.18 -9.96
N GLY A 44 -13.65 -10.31 -8.74
CA GLY A 44 -13.93 -9.15 -7.88
C GLY A 44 -12.69 -8.33 -7.59
N ARG A 45 -11.57 -8.98 -7.30
CA ARG A 45 -10.28 -8.29 -7.09
C ARG A 45 -9.85 -7.51 -8.33
N LEU A 46 -9.91 -8.10 -9.52
CA LEU A 46 -9.56 -7.41 -10.77
C LEU A 46 -10.48 -6.22 -11.04
N MET A 47 -11.78 -6.35 -10.77
CA MET A 47 -12.75 -5.26 -10.90
C MET A 47 -12.40 -4.09 -9.97
N VAL A 48 -12.05 -4.36 -8.72
CA VAL A 48 -11.65 -3.32 -7.76
C VAL A 48 -10.34 -2.66 -8.20
N GLU A 49 -9.32 -3.43 -8.58
CA GLU A 49 -8.05 -2.90 -9.09
C GLU A 49 -8.27 -1.98 -10.30
N GLN A 50 -9.09 -2.39 -11.26
CA GLN A 50 -9.45 -1.57 -12.41
C GLN A 50 -10.14 -0.27 -11.97
N SER A 51 -11.12 -0.36 -11.07
CA SER A 51 -11.86 0.81 -10.60
C SER A 51 -10.97 1.80 -9.88
N VAL A 52 -10.13 1.35 -8.93
CA VAL A 52 -9.27 2.25 -8.17
C VAL A 52 -8.15 2.84 -9.01
N THR A 53 -7.65 2.09 -10.00
CA THR A 53 -6.60 2.57 -10.91
C THR A 53 -7.17 3.61 -11.89
N ALA A 54 -8.36 3.37 -12.44
CA ALA A 54 -9.03 4.31 -13.35
C ALA A 54 -9.39 5.64 -12.65
N ASN A 55 -9.66 5.61 -11.34
CA ASN A 55 -10.01 6.78 -10.53
C ASN A 55 -8.87 7.24 -9.62
N MET A 56 -7.63 6.84 -9.92
CA MET A 56 -6.46 7.29 -9.16
C MET A 56 -6.22 8.78 -9.38
N GLU A 57 -6.05 9.49 -8.30
CA GLU A 57 -5.79 10.93 -8.32
C GLU A 57 -4.31 11.22 -8.09
N TYR A 58 -3.80 12.27 -8.74
CA TYR A 58 -2.40 12.68 -8.66
C TYR A 58 -2.27 14.10 -8.15
N TYR A 59 -1.31 14.34 -7.25
CA TYR A 59 -1.08 15.59 -6.56
C TYR A 59 0.41 15.93 -6.46
N CYS A 60 0.72 17.13 -6.01
CA CYS A 60 2.12 17.58 -5.79
C CYS A 60 3.00 17.39 -7.04
N GLY A 61 2.49 17.76 -8.21
CA GLY A 61 3.23 17.60 -9.47
C GLY A 61 3.47 16.14 -9.86
N GLY A 62 2.58 15.21 -9.47
CA GLY A 62 2.68 13.78 -9.75
C GLY A 62 3.49 12.98 -8.70
N LYS A 63 4.05 13.63 -7.70
CA LYS A 63 4.84 12.95 -6.65
C LYS A 63 3.98 12.25 -5.57
N CYS A 64 2.69 12.59 -5.49
CA CYS A 64 1.73 11.94 -4.60
C CYS A 64 0.59 11.37 -5.43
N SER A 65 0.20 10.13 -5.15
CA SER A 65 -0.98 9.50 -5.73
C SER A 65 -1.91 9.00 -4.64
N MET A 66 -3.21 8.99 -4.94
CA MET A 66 -4.24 8.56 -3.99
C MET A 66 -5.30 7.70 -4.67
N ILE A 67 -5.69 6.61 -4.00
CA ILE A 67 -6.88 5.82 -4.34
C ILE A 67 -7.85 5.81 -3.18
N VAL A 68 -9.15 5.73 -3.52
CA VAL A 68 -10.23 5.65 -2.55
C VAL A 68 -10.99 4.34 -2.70
N LEU A 69 -11.12 3.61 -1.60
CA LEU A 69 -11.93 2.40 -1.48
C LEU A 69 -13.18 2.74 -0.68
N THR A 70 -14.26 3.06 -1.38
CA THR A 70 -15.55 3.33 -0.75
C THR A 70 -16.20 2.02 -0.28
N LYS A 71 -17.05 2.11 0.73
CA LYS A 71 -17.83 0.98 1.22
C LYS A 71 -18.68 0.36 0.10
N GLU A 72 -19.31 1.18 -0.73
CA GLU A 72 -20.10 0.76 -1.87
C GLU A 72 -19.29 -0.07 -2.88
N LEU A 73 -18.08 0.37 -3.25
CA LEU A 73 -17.20 -0.36 -4.15
C LEU A 73 -16.80 -1.71 -3.57
N MET A 74 -16.45 -1.74 -2.27
CA MET A 74 -16.06 -2.97 -1.59
C MET A 74 -17.22 -3.97 -1.51
N GLU A 75 -18.43 -3.54 -1.17
CA GLU A 75 -19.61 -4.39 -1.08
C GLU A 75 -20.02 -4.95 -2.46
N LYS A 76 -20.04 -4.10 -3.49
CA LYS A 76 -20.35 -4.53 -4.87
C LYS A 76 -19.35 -5.53 -5.45
N SER A 77 -18.11 -5.50 -4.99
CA SER A 77 -17.07 -6.39 -5.49
C SER A 77 -17.24 -7.85 -5.05
N GLY A 78 -17.89 -8.09 -3.92
CA GLY A 78 -18.00 -9.41 -3.30
C GLY A 78 -16.65 -10.01 -2.88
N VAL A 79 -15.62 -9.17 -2.72
CA VAL A 79 -14.24 -9.56 -2.40
C VAL A 79 -14.07 -9.65 -0.89
N ASP A 80 -13.36 -10.67 -0.43
CA ASP A 80 -13.01 -10.81 0.98
C ASP A 80 -12.13 -9.67 1.47
N ALA A 81 -12.27 -9.31 2.75
CA ALA A 81 -11.56 -8.19 3.36
C ALA A 81 -10.03 -8.30 3.23
N ALA A 82 -9.48 -9.52 3.24
CA ALA A 82 -8.05 -9.79 3.09
C ALA A 82 -7.53 -9.44 1.69
N GLU A 83 -8.33 -9.60 0.64
CA GLU A 83 -7.93 -9.28 -0.72
C GLU A 83 -7.72 -7.78 -0.96
N PHE A 84 -8.30 -6.90 -0.13
CA PHE A 84 -8.10 -5.45 -0.22
C PHE A 84 -6.73 -4.99 0.30
N GLU A 85 -6.03 -5.79 1.10
CA GLU A 85 -4.76 -5.36 1.70
C GLU A 85 -3.67 -5.11 0.66
N GLY A 86 -3.60 -5.93 -0.38
CA GLY A 86 -2.64 -5.76 -1.48
C GLY A 86 -2.86 -4.51 -2.34
N LEU A 87 -4.02 -3.83 -2.24
CA LEU A 87 -4.29 -2.59 -2.98
C LEU A 87 -3.48 -1.39 -2.48
N ALA A 88 -3.02 -1.44 -1.23
CA ALA A 88 -2.29 -0.32 -0.62
C ALA A 88 -0.96 0.02 -1.32
N SER A 89 -0.41 -0.87 -2.14
CA SER A 89 0.81 -0.64 -2.91
C SER A 89 0.56 -0.03 -4.30
N ILE A 90 -0.68 -0.11 -4.82
CA ILE A 90 -1.01 0.37 -6.16
C ILE A 90 -0.62 1.85 -6.37
N PRO A 91 -0.96 2.79 -5.46
CA PRO A 91 -0.60 4.19 -5.67
C PRO A 91 0.90 4.41 -5.86
N LEU A 92 1.74 3.71 -5.09
CA LEU A 92 3.20 3.88 -5.18
C LEU A 92 3.82 3.19 -6.41
N SER A 93 3.10 2.32 -7.12
CA SER A 93 3.64 1.62 -8.30
C SER A 93 3.73 2.48 -9.56
N VAL A 94 3.27 3.72 -9.51
CA VAL A 94 3.33 4.67 -10.62
C VAL A 94 4.69 5.35 -10.64
N GLU A 95 5.31 5.42 -11.82
CA GLU A 95 6.61 6.06 -12.02
C GLU A 95 6.59 7.54 -11.57
N GLY A 96 7.61 7.95 -10.81
CA GLY A 96 7.74 9.31 -10.28
C GLY A 96 6.95 9.60 -9.00
N VAL A 97 6.08 8.69 -8.56
CA VAL A 97 5.37 8.81 -7.29
C VAL A 97 6.31 8.50 -6.14
N LYS A 98 6.39 9.41 -5.17
CA LYS A 98 7.18 9.27 -3.93
C LYS A 98 6.35 8.84 -2.73
N ILE A 99 5.05 9.17 -2.74
CA ILE A 99 4.11 8.79 -1.69
C ILE A 99 2.79 8.32 -2.31
N GLY A 100 2.39 7.12 -1.97
CA GLY A 100 1.11 6.51 -2.35
C GLY A 100 0.18 6.40 -1.16
N ILE A 101 -1.03 6.91 -1.29
CA ILE A 101 -2.03 6.96 -0.23
C ILE A 101 -3.24 6.12 -0.63
N THR A 102 -3.66 5.23 0.24
CA THR A 102 -4.92 4.49 0.10
C THR A 102 -5.87 4.90 1.21
N VAL A 103 -7.02 5.42 0.82
CA VAL A 103 -8.11 5.83 1.72
C VAL A 103 -9.19 4.75 1.67
N LYS A 104 -9.34 3.98 2.73
CA LYS A 104 -10.33 2.89 2.83
C LYS A 104 -11.42 3.25 3.83
N GLN A 105 -12.65 3.39 3.36
CA GLN A 105 -13.80 3.65 4.22
C GLN A 105 -14.11 2.43 5.10
N ARG A 106 -14.14 2.62 6.42
CA ARG A 106 -14.50 1.61 7.42
C ARG A 106 -15.96 1.73 7.83
N HIS A 107 -16.36 2.92 8.22
CA HIS A 107 -17.71 3.29 8.62
C HIS A 107 -18.06 4.62 7.98
N GLU A 108 -19.28 5.10 8.19
CA GLU A 108 -19.64 6.45 7.83
C GLU A 108 -18.69 7.43 8.54
N ASN A 109 -18.02 8.27 7.77
CA ASN A 109 -17.04 9.26 8.26
C ASN A 109 -15.81 8.70 9.00
N VAL A 110 -15.48 7.41 8.85
CA VAL A 110 -14.26 6.81 9.42
C VAL A 110 -13.46 6.12 8.32
N PHE A 111 -12.21 6.53 8.14
CA PHE A 111 -11.34 6.06 7.08
C PHE A 111 -10.03 5.52 7.63
N LYS A 112 -9.70 4.28 7.25
CA LYS A 112 -8.36 3.71 7.40
C LYS A 112 -7.48 4.23 6.28
N ILE A 113 -6.39 4.86 6.65
CA ILE A 113 -5.38 5.37 5.73
C ILE A 113 -4.19 4.40 5.72
N SER A 114 -3.75 4.04 4.54
CA SER A 114 -2.50 3.30 4.36
C SER A 114 -1.56 4.13 3.48
N VAL A 115 -0.35 4.36 3.97
CA VAL A 115 0.67 5.14 3.28
C VAL A 115 1.83 4.23 2.90
N ARG A 116 2.29 4.36 1.68
CA ARG A 116 3.51 3.73 1.15
C ARG A 116 4.41 4.82 0.60
N SER A 117 5.70 4.70 0.78
CA SER A 117 6.66 5.70 0.33
C SER A 117 7.91 5.07 -0.28
N ASP A 118 8.56 5.86 -1.13
CA ASP A 118 9.90 5.58 -1.64
C ASP A 118 10.98 5.83 -0.58
N ASP A 119 12.25 5.84 -1.00
CA ASP A 119 13.40 5.98 -0.12
C ASP A 119 13.59 7.38 0.49
N GLU A 120 12.90 8.38 -0.02
CA GLU A 120 13.07 9.77 0.41
C GLU A 120 12.08 10.16 1.52
N ILE A 121 10.92 9.48 1.61
CA ILE A 121 9.82 9.88 2.50
C ILE A 121 9.65 8.87 3.66
N ASP A 122 9.49 9.37 4.87
CA ASP A 122 9.13 8.58 6.06
C ASP A 122 7.60 8.49 6.20
N ALA A 123 7.01 7.36 5.72
CA ALA A 123 5.58 7.09 5.86
C ALA A 123 5.12 7.02 7.33
N SER A 124 5.98 6.57 8.23
CA SER A 124 5.66 6.52 9.67
C SER A 124 5.55 7.93 10.26
N ALA A 125 6.47 8.83 9.91
CA ALA A 125 6.39 10.23 10.31
C ALA A 125 5.14 10.91 9.75
N PHE A 126 4.79 10.63 8.49
CA PHE A 126 3.56 11.12 7.88
C PHE A 126 2.32 10.71 8.68
N CYS A 127 2.20 9.43 9.04
CA CYS A 127 1.03 8.91 9.75
C CYS A 127 0.98 9.35 11.22
N ARG A 128 2.12 9.64 11.87
CA ARG A 128 2.16 10.16 13.26
C ARG A 128 1.42 11.48 13.42
N GLU A 129 1.37 12.34 12.42
CA GLU A 129 0.60 13.60 12.44
C GLU A 129 -0.90 13.35 12.64
N PHE A 130 -1.37 12.12 12.36
CA PHE A 130 -2.77 11.70 12.52
C PHE A 130 -2.94 10.66 13.64
N GLY A 131 -1.98 10.55 14.57
CA GLY A 131 -2.04 9.58 15.66
C GLY A 131 -1.78 8.13 15.25
N GLY A 132 -1.29 7.91 14.03
CA GLY A 132 -0.93 6.59 13.52
C GLY A 132 0.56 6.28 13.62
N GLY A 133 1.02 5.31 12.82
CA GLY A 133 2.42 4.90 12.77
C GLY A 133 2.64 3.66 11.93
N GLY A 134 3.85 3.10 12.01
CA GLY A 134 4.24 1.92 11.26
C GLY A 134 5.73 1.92 10.94
N HIS A 135 6.10 1.27 9.85
CA HIS A 135 7.46 1.27 9.33
C HIS A 135 7.72 2.50 8.46
N ILE A 136 8.99 2.85 8.30
CA ILE A 136 9.44 4.00 7.51
C ILE A 136 8.89 4.00 6.06
N ARG A 137 8.64 2.83 5.47
CA ARG A 137 8.10 2.66 4.10
C ARG A 137 6.63 2.29 4.03
N ALA A 138 6.03 1.93 5.15
CA ALA A 138 4.67 1.42 5.21
C ALA A 138 4.04 1.73 6.55
N ALA A 139 3.11 2.65 6.57
CA ALA A 139 2.43 3.11 7.79
C ALA A 139 0.94 3.27 7.57
N GLY A 140 0.20 3.45 8.64
CA GLY A 140 -1.23 3.69 8.60
C GLY A 140 -1.73 4.51 9.77
N CYS A 141 -2.89 5.12 9.58
CA CYS A 141 -3.63 5.84 10.59
C CYS A 141 -5.13 5.69 10.34
N GLU A 142 -5.93 6.20 11.26
CA GLU A 142 -7.37 6.34 11.08
C GLU A 142 -7.74 7.82 11.20
N ILE A 143 -8.60 8.30 10.30
CA ILE A 143 -9.03 9.69 10.30
C ILE A 143 -10.57 9.71 10.24
N THR A 144 -11.17 10.51 11.11
CA THR A 144 -12.60 10.78 11.12
C THR A 144 -12.90 12.11 10.45
N GLY A 145 -13.97 12.14 9.66
CA GLY A 145 -14.45 13.31 8.91
C GLY A 145 -15.14 12.89 7.61
N SER A 146 -15.64 13.84 6.83
CA SER A 146 -16.08 13.56 5.47
C SER A 146 -14.90 13.15 4.59
N LEU A 147 -15.16 12.47 3.48
CA LEU A 147 -14.09 12.07 2.54
C LEU A 147 -13.26 13.28 2.07
N GLU A 148 -13.92 14.38 1.78
CA GLU A 148 -13.27 15.61 1.32
C GLU A 148 -12.37 16.22 2.40
N GLU A 149 -12.81 16.25 3.66
CA GLU A 149 -11.99 16.71 4.78
C GLU A 149 -10.77 15.82 5.00
N VAL A 150 -10.95 14.50 4.90
CA VAL A 150 -9.87 13.51 5.02
C VAL A 150 -8.84 13.71 3.91
N LYS A 151 -9.30 13.82 2.66
CA LYS A 151 -8.43 14.11 1.50
C LYS A 151 -7.66 15.41 1.70
N ALA A 152 -8.33 16.49 2.10
CA ALA A 152 -7.70 17.79 2.32
C ALA A 152 -6.59 17.73 3.39
N LYS A 153 -6.83 17.04 4.53
CA LYS A 153 -5.83 16.83 5.58
C LYS A 153 -4.62 16.06 5.06
N LEU A 154 -4.85 14.97 4.32
CA LEU A 154 -3.78 14.13 3.76
C LEU A 154 -2.95 14.89 2.73
N LEU A 155 -3.58 15.67 1.86
CA LEU A 155 -2.90 16.46 0.84
C LEU A 155 -2.05 17.57 1.46
N LYS A 156 -2.57 18.28 2.45
CA LYS A 156 -1.79 19.28 3.20
C LYS A 156 -0.52 18.67 3.82
N GLN A 157 -0.62 17.45 4.36
CA GLN A 157 0.54 16.76 4.90
C GLN A 157 1.49 16.27 3.78
N ALA A 158 0.96 15.83 2.64
CA ALA A 158 1.78 15.44 1.50
C ALA A 158 2.58 16.64 0.94
N GLU A 159 1.95 17.79 0.79
CA GLU A 159 2.63 19.04 0.40
C GLU A 159 3.77 19.41 1.36
N LYS A 160 3.55 19.28 2.67
CA LYS A 160 4.57 19.58 3.69
C LYS A 160 5.80 18.67 3.59
N VAL A 161 5.63 17.39 3.24
CA VAL A 161 6.74 16.42 3.20
C VAL A 161 7.41 16.31 1.83
N LEU A 162 6.73 16.77 0.77
CA LEU A 162 7.27 16.75 -0.59
C LEU A 162 7.94 18.06 -1.03
N GLY A 163 7.72 19.13 -0.28
CA GLY A 163 8.33 20.46 -0.48
C GLY A 163 7.64 21.26 -1.54
#